data_045d90478f6c7b875c1db2ce2d872d27
#
_entry.id   045d90478f6c7b875c1db2ce2d872d27
#
_cell.length_a   1.000
_cell.length_b   1.000
_cell.length_c   1.000
_cell.angle_alpha   90.00
_cell.angle_beta   90.00
_cell.angle_gamma   90.00
#
_symmetry.space_group_name_H-M   'P 1'
#
loop_
_entity.id
_entity.type
_entity.pdbx_description
1 polymer ?
#
loop_
_entity_poly.entity_id
_entity_poly.type
_entity_poly.pdbx_seq_one_letter_code
_entity_poly.pdbx_strand_id
1 'polypeptide(L)'
;MPQLSFHSPVGDLTVSEADGQIVSLDWGWGRDQEETKLLRRARDQLHAYFDGQRLAFDLPIAPVGTPYRCRVWAALRVIPPGETRTYQDIARTAGGSARSVGGANGANPIPILIPCHRVVASRGLGGYSGGDGLPTKRYLLDLESRTLAATGRPGGP
;
A
#
# COMPACT_ATOMS: atom_id res chain seq x y z
N MET A 1 -0.91 16.84 13.87
CA MET A 1 -1.12 15.44 13.42
C MET A 1 0.14 14.65 13.70
N PRO A 2 0.09 13.65 14.57
CA PRO A 2 1.26 12.84 14.86
C PRO A 2 1.76 12.11 13.62
N GLN A 3 3.08 12.05 13.48
CA GLN A 3 3.72 11.30 12.40
C GLN A 3 5.02 10.66 12.89
N LEU A 4 5.41 9.57 12.27
CA LEU A 4 6.62 8.82 12.58
C LEU A 4 7.32 8.43 11.30
N SER A 5 8.58 8.81 11.18
CA SER A 5 9.42 8.46 10.04
C SER A 5 10.37 7.33 10.39
N PHE A 6 10.70 6.50 9.40
CA PHE A 6 11.61 5.38 9.58
C PHE A 6 12.22 4.98 8.24
N HIS A 7 13.34 4.29 8.31
CA HIS A 7 14.04 3.78 7.12
C HIS A 7 13.41 2.49 6.63
N SER A 8 13.45 2.28 5.32
CA SER A 8 12.99 1.04 4.71
C SER A 8 13.81 0.71 3.47
N PRO A 9 13.70 -0.52 2.93
CA PRO A 9 14.38 -0.88 1.68
C PRO A 9 13.92 -0.07 0.46
N VAL A 10 12.75 0.57 0.55
CA VAL A 10 12.22 1.41 -0.54
C VAL A 10 12.38 2.90 -0.26
N GLY A 11 13.25 3.26 0.69
CA GLY A 11 13.51 4.63 1.09
C GLY A 11 12.84 4.98 2.41
N ASP A 12 13.03 6.21 2.85
CA ASP A 12 12.41 6.70 4.07
C ASP A 12 10.90 6.80 3.91
N LEU A 13 10.19 6.39 4.94
CA LEU A 13 8.72 6.43 4.98
C LEU A 13 8.25 7.20 6.21
N THR A 14 7.12 7.86 6.08
CA THR A 14 6.46 8.56 7.18
C THR A 14 5.01 8.13 7.25
N VAL A 15 4.59 7.62 8.40
CA VAL A 15 3.18 7.32 8.67
C VAL A 15 2.59 8.41 9.54
N SER A 16 1.34 8.79 9.28
CA SER A 16 0.64 9.82 10.04
C SER A 16 -0.70 9.29 10.52
N GLU A 17 -1.13 9.75 11.69
CA GLU A 17 -2.43 9.35 12.22
C GLU A 17 -3.30 10.57 12.54
N ALA A 18 -4.60 10.35 12.53
CA ALA A 18 -5.61 11.29 13.01
C ALA A 18 -6.76 10.48 13.59
N ASP A 19 -7.28 10.91 14.73
CA ASP A 19 -8.44 10.28 15.39
C ASP A 19 -8.27 8.76 15.58
N GLY A 20 -7.06 8.32 15.90
CA GLY A 20 -6.76 6.92 16.19
C GLY A 20 -6.68 6.02 14.96
N GLN A 21 -6.55 6.60 13.77
CA GLN A 21 -6.44 5.82 12.52
C GLN A 21 -5.29 6.33 11.68
N ILE A 22 -4.65 5.44 10.92
CA ILE A 22 -3.61 5.82 9.95
C ILE A 22 -4.32 6.52 8.78
N VAL A 23 -3.86 7.72 8.44
CA VAL A 23 -4.45 8.51 7.36
C VAL A 23 -3.51 8.71 6.18
N SER A 24 -2.21 8.52 6.36
CA SER A 24 -1.26 8.63 5.24
C SER A 24 0.00 7.83 5.48
N LEU A 25 0.61 7.43 4.37
CA LEU A 25 1.96 6.89 4.31
C LEU A 25 2.65 7.61 3.15
N ASP A 26 3.70 8.36 3.46
CA ASP A 26 4.40 9.19 2.50
C ASP A 26 5.87 8.77 2.39
N TRP A 27 6.44 8.93 1.20
CA TRP A 27 7.88 8.80 1.01
C TRP A 27 8.57 10.07 1.47
N GLY A 28 9.67 9.91 2.17
CA GLY A 28 10.45 11.00 2.72
C GLY A 28 10.38 11.06 4.23
N TRP A 29 11.19 11.91 4.82
CA TRP A 29 11.28 12.11 6.27
C TRP A 29 10.40 13.29 6.68
N GLY A 30 9.49 13.04 7.63
CA GLY A 30 8.61 14.06 8.14
C GLY A 30 9.31 14.98 9.13
N ARG A 31 8.72 16.15 9.33
CA ARG A 31 9.31 17.21 10.15
C ARG A 31 9.00 17.06 11.64
N ASP A 32 7.75 16.77 11.97
CA ASP A 32 7.25 16.81 13.35
C ASP A 32 7.05 15.39 13.87
N GLN A 33 8.14 14.78 14.34
CA GLN A 33 8.10 13.41 14.83
C GLN A 33 7.40 13.31 16.17
N GLU A 34 6.41 12.43 16.26
CA GLU A 34 5.72 12.13 17.51
C GLU A 34 5.34 10.65 17.52
N GLU A 35 5.99 9.86 18.37
CA GLU A 35 5.74 8.44 18.50
C GLU A 35 4.48 8.18 19.30
N THR A 36 3.49 7.57 18.65
CA THR A 36 2.29 7.07 19.32
C THR A 36 2.31 5.55 19.28
N LYS A 37 1.46 4.92 20.10
CA LYS A 37 1.31 3.45 20.07
C LYS A 37 0.93 2.96 18.67
N LEU A 38 -0.02 3.63 18.03
CA LEU A 38 -0.49 3.25 16.70
C LEU A 38 0.62 3.39 15.66
N LEU A 39 1.35 4.50 15.67
CA LEU A 39 2.42 4.73 14.71
C LEU A 39 3.57 3.73 14.89
N ARG A 40 3.89 3.36 16.14
CA ARG A 40 4.88 2.31 16.39
C ARG A 40 4.42 0.96 15.86
N ARG A 41 3.14 0.61 16.05
CA ARG A 41 2.58 -0.63 15.47
C ARG A 41 2.69 -0.62 13.95
N ALA A 42 2.37 0.51 13.32
CA ALA A 42 2.47 0.64 11.87
C ALA A 42 3.91 0.45 11.39
N ARG A 43 4.86 1.13 12.03
CA ARG A 43 6.28 0.97 11.72
C ARG A 43 6.73 -0.47 11.87
N ASP A 44 6.39 -1.10 12.99
CA ASP A 44 6.84 -2.46 13.29
C ASP A 44 6.24 -3.47 12.32
N GLN A 45 4.97 -3.30 11.94
CA GLN A 45 4.33 -4.16 10.94
C GLN A 45 4.94 -3.95 9.54
N LEU A 46 5.26 -2.72 9.17
CA LEU A 46 5.93 -2.45 7.91
C LEU A 46 7.34 -3.03 7.88
N HIS A 47 8.09 -2.91 8.96
CA HIS A 47 9.41 -3.56 9.06
C HIS A 47 9.29 -5.07 8.91
N ALA A 48 8.33 -5.69 9.57
CA ALA A 48 8.09 -7.15 9.44
C ALA A 48 7.71 -7.52 7.99
N TYR A 49 6.93 -6.70 7.33
CA TYR A 49 6.57 -6.88 5.92
C TYR A 49 7.83 -6.86 5.03
N PHE A 50 8.67 -5.86 5.19
CA PHE A 50 9.92 -5.75 4.42
C PHE A 50 10.92 -6.87 4.74
N ASP A 51 10.88 -7.40 5.95
CA ASP A 51 11.73 -8.51 6.38
C ASP A 51 11.20 -9.88 5.94
N GLY A 52 10.09 -9.92 5.22
CA GLY A 52 9.51 -11.17 4.75
C GLY A 52 8.81 -11.98 5.83
N GLN A 53 8.42 -11.35 6.92
CA GLN A 53 7.80 -12.01 8.07
C GLN A 53 6.30 -11.76 8.17
N ARG A 54 5.76 -10.87 7.32
CA ARG A 54 4.36 -10.47 7.40
C ARG A 54 3.88 -10.05 6.02
N LEU A 55 2.67 -10.48 5.65
CA LEU A 55 2.03 -10.10 4.38
C LEU A 55 0.75 -9.28 4.59
N ALA A 56 0.07 -9.46 5.71
CA ALA A 56 -1.15 -8.72 6.03
C ALA A 56 -0.88 -7.71 7.15
N PHE A 57 -1.69 -6.65 7.18
CA PHE A 57 -1.57 -5.60 8.18
C PHE A 57 -2.82 -5.56 9.04
N ASP A 58 -2.62 -5.37 10.34
CA ASP A 58 -3.68 -5.24 11.33
C ASP A 58 -3.60 -3.83 11.91
N LEU A 59 -4.09 -2.85 11.14
CA LEU A 59 -4.02 -1.43 11.48
C LEU A 59 -5.33 -0.75 11.09
N PRO A 60 -5.87 0.11 11.96
CA PRO A 60 -7.01 0.94 11.57
C PRO A 60 -6.54 2.01 10.59
N ILE A 61 -7.14 2.03 9.40
CA ILE A 61 -6.79 3.01 8.37
C ILE A 61 -8.04 3.77 7.93
N ALA A 62 -7.87 5.04 7.60
CA ALA A 62 -8.96 5.92 7.18
C ALA A 62 -8.48 6.81 6.03
N PRO A 63 -8.47 6.28 4.79
CA PRO A 63 -8.09 7.10 3.65
C PRO A 63 -9.16 8.15 3.38
N VAL A 64 -8.74 9.38 3.07
CA VAL A 64 -9.62 10.49 2.75
C VAL A 64 -9.58 10.76 1.25
N GLY A 65 -10.74 10.75 0.62
CA GLY A 65 -10.85 11.00 -0.81
C GLY A 65 -12.30 11.07 -1.26
N THR A 66 -12.51 11.21 -2.56
CA THR A 66 -13.85 11.24 -3.14
C THR A 66 -14.54 9.88 -2.94
N PRO A 67 -15.89 9.84 -3.02
CA PRO A 67 -16.59 8.55 -2.93
C PRO A 67 -16.10 7.52 -3.94
N TYR A 68 -15.80 7.92 -5.17
CA TYR A 68 -15.27 7.00 -6.18
C TYR A 68 -13.88 6.48 -5.80
N ARG A 69 -12.99 7.37 -5.37
CA ARG A 69 -11.64 6.95 -4.94
C ARG A 69 -11.72 5.97 -3.78
N CYS A 70 -12.60 6.23 -2.81
CA CYS A 70 -12.80 5.32 -1.69
C CYS A 70 -13.28 3.94 -2.15
N ARG A 71 -14.17 3.88 -3.15
CA ARG A 71 -14.60 2.59 -3.72
C ARG A 71 -13.44 1.85 -4.39
N VAL A 72 -12.61 2.56 -5.13
CA VAL A 72 -11.42 1.96 -5.75
C VAL A 72 -10.49 1.42 -4.67
N TRP A 73 -10.17 2.23 -3.66
CA TRP A 73 -9.25 1.79 -2.60
C TRP A 73 -9.81 0.60 -1.82
N ALA A 74 -11.11 0.54 -1.59
CA ALA A 74 -11.74 -0.63 -0.97
C ALA A 74 -11.54 -1.89 -1.84
N ALA A 75 -11.67 -1.77 -3.15
CA ALA A 75 -11.43 -2.88 -4.08
C ALA A 75 -9.96 -3.31 -4.06
N LEU A 76 -9.02 -2.38 -3.91
CA LEU A 76 -7.60 -2.72 -3.79
C LEU A 76 -7.30 -3.55 -2.54
N ARG A 77 -7.97 -3.23 -1.44
CA ARG A 77 -7.68 -3.86 -0.15
C ARG A 77 -8.00 -5.35 -0.11
N VAL A 78 -8.83 -5.83 -1.01
CA VAL A 78 -9.17 -7.25 -1.06
C VAL A 78 -8.28 -8.05 -2.03
N ILE A 79 -7.32 -7.42 -2.71
CA ILE A 79 -6.36 -8.14 -3.54
C ILE A 79 -5.34 -8.84 -2.62
N PRO A 80 -5.27 -10.18 -2.64
CA PRO A 80 -4.32 -10.88 -1.78
C PRO A 80 -2.86 -10.59 -2.16
N PRO A 81 -1.93 -10.66 -1.19
CA PRO A 81 -0.50 -10.59 -1.51
C PRO A 81 -0.12 -11.70 -2.50
N GLY A 82 0.77 -11.39 -3.43
CA GLY A 82 1.20 -12.33 -4.47
C GLY A 82 0.28 -12.40 -5.66
N GLU A 83 -0.86 -11.72 -5.61
CA GLU A 83 -1.79 -11.64 -6.73
C GLU A 83 -1.85 -10.23 -7.28
N THR A 84 -2.24 -10.11 -8.53
CA THR A 84 -2.45 -8.81 -9.18
C THR A 84 -3.83 -8.78 -9.83
N ARG A 85 -4.31 -7.56 -10.05
CA ARG A 85 -5.52 -7.29 -10.83
C ARG A 85 -5.21 -6.22 -11.84
N THR A 86 -5.87 -6.25 -12.99
CA THR A 86 -5.72 -5.17 -13.97
C THR A 86 -6.57 -3.98 -13.58
N TYR A 87 -6.25 -2.81 -14.15
CA TYR A 87 -7.09 -1.62 -13.96
C TYR A 87 -8.53 -1.90 -14.38
N GLN A 88 -8.72 -2.68 -15.46
CA GLN A 88 -10.06 -3.05 -15.92
C GLN A 88 -10.77 -3.97 -14.92
N ASP A 89 -10.06 -4.90 -14.29
CA ASP A 89 -10.65 -5.75 -13.25
C ASP A 89 -11.20 -4.91 -12.10
N ILE A 90 -10.43 -3.90 -11.66
CA ILE A 90 -10.86 -3.01 -10.59
C ILE A 90 -12.07 -2.18 -11.03
N ALA A 91 -12.08 -1.72 -12.28
CA ALA A 91 -13.21 -0.96 -12.84
C ALA A 91 -14.51 -1.79 -12.81
N ARG A 92 -14.44 -3.09 -13.04
CA ARG A 92 -15.61 -3.97 -12.95
C ARG A 92 -16.23 -3.99 -11.57
N THR A 93 -15.42 -3.85 -10.53
CA THR A 93 -15.89 -3.84 -9.13
C THR A 93 -16.29 -2.43 -8.67
N ALA A 94 -15.45 -1.44 -8.94
CA ALA A 94 -15.64 -0.08 -8.41
C ALA A 94 -16.46 0.83 -9.33
N GLY A 95 -16.58 0.45 -10.60
CA GLY A 95 -17.20 1.29 -11.63
C GLY A 95 -16.16 2.13 -12.35
N GLY A 96 -16.61 2.93 -13.31
CA GLY A 96 -15.72 3.77 -14.09
C GLY A 96 -14.98 3.01 -15.18
N SER A 97 -13.79 3.45 -15.47
CA SER A 97 -12.94 2.91 -16.54
C SER A 97 -11.56 2.59 -15.99
N ALA A 98 -10.76 1.86 -16.78
CA ALA A 98 -9.35 1.62 -16.44
C ALA A 98 -8.61 2.94 -16.18
N ARG A 99 -8.93 3.99 -16.95
CA ARG A 99 -8.30 5.31 -16.79
C ARG A 99 -8.68 5.96 -15.47
N SER A 100 -9.96 5.96 -15.09
CA SER A 100 -10.39 6.55 -13.82
C SER A 100 -9.87 5.75 -12.63
N VAL A 101 -9.78 4.44 -12.74
CA VAL A 101 -9.13 3.59 -11.75
C VAL A 101 -7.67 3.97 -11.62
N GLY A 102 -6.97 4.18 -12.74
CA GLY A 102 -5.57 4.59 -12.72
C GLY A 102 -5.37 5.90 -11.96
N GLY A 103 -6.25 6.88 -12.15
CA GLY A 103 -6.22 8.13 -11.41
C GLY A 103 -6.42 7.94 -9.90
N ALA A 104 -7.42 7.14 -9.52
CA ALA A 104 -7.69 6.83 -8.11
C ALA A 104 -6.55 6.04 -7.48
N ASN A 105 -5.97 5.10 -8.23
CA ASN A 105 -4.84 4.29 -7.78
C ASN A 105 -3.63 5.18 -7.46
N GLY A 106 -3.33 6.14 -8.36
CA GLY A 106 -2.23 7.08 -8.16
C GLY A 106 -2.46 8.08 -7.04
N ALA A 107 -3.71 8.30 -6.63
CA ALA A 107 -4.08 9.21 -5.56
C ALA A 107 -4.17 8.54 -4.17
N ASN A 108 -3.83 7.26 -4.07
CA ASN A 108 -3.87 6.50 -2.82
C ASN A 108 -3.02 7.18 -1.74
N PRO A 109 -3.62 7.60 -0.62
CA PRO A 109 -2.87 8.29 0.44
C PRO A 109 -2.11 7.35 1.37
N ILE A 110 -2.38 6.04 1.32
CA ILE A 110 -1.79 5.06 2.24
C ILE A 110 -1.22 3.88 1.45
N PRO A 111 -0.24 4.12 0.55
CA PRO A 111 0.32 3.04 -0.26
C PRO A 111 0.93 1.94 0.63
N ILE A 112 1.08 0.76 0.08
CA ILE A 112 1.53 -0.47 0.74
C ILE A 112 0.43 -1.04 1.64
N LEU A 113 -0.10 -0.28 2.58
CA LEU A 113 -1.23 -0.70 3.42
C LEU A 113 -2.50 -0.85 2.59
N ILE A 114 -2.73 0.07 1.64
CA ILE A 114 -3.73 -0.09 0.58
C ILE A 114 -2.92 -0.46 -0.67
N PRO A 115 -2.98 -1.70 -1.15
CA PRO A 115 -1.98 -2.25 -2.07
C PRO A 115 -2.15 -1.80 -3.53
N CYS A 116 -1.97 -0.51 -3.80
CA CYS A 116 -2.03 0.01 -5.16
C CYS A 116 -0.96 -0.58 -6.08
N HIS A 117 0.11 -1.14 -5.52
CA HIS A 117 1.15 -1.83 -6.29
C HIS A 117 0.67 -3.14 -6.91
N ARG A 118 -0.46 -3.70 -6.46
CA ARG A 118 -1.03 -4.95 -6.99
C ARG A 118 -1.96 -4.73 -8.18
N VAL A 119 -2.08 -3.48 -8.65
CA VAL A 119 -2.84 -3.19 -9.87
C VAL A 119 -1.88 -2.98 -11.01
N VAL A 120 -2.09 -3.69 -12.10
CA VAL A 120 -1.18 -3.71 -13.25
C VAL A 120 -1.96 -3.45 -14.54
N ALA A 121 -1.24 -3.10 -15.61
CA ALA A 121 -1.84 -3.01 -16.95
C ALA A 121 -2.07 -4.43 -17.49
N SER A 122 -2.95 -4.54 -18.49
CA SER A 122 -3.17 -5.84 -19.17
C SER A 122 -1.89 -6.36 -19.81
N ARG A 123 -0.96 -5.48 -20.14
CA ARG A 123 0.36 -5.83 -20.68
C ARG A 123 1.43 -5.04 -19.94
N GLY A 124 1.99 -5.63 -18.88
CA GLY A 124 3.06 -5.03 -18.12
C GLY A 124 2.63 -4.46 -16.77
N LEU A 125 3.53 -3.75 -16.10
CA LEU A 125 3.33 -3.30 -14.74
C LEU A 125 2.34 -2.14 -14.58
N GLY A 126 2.13 -1.33 -15.61
CA GLY A 126 1.41 -0.07 -15.46
C GLY A 126 2.26 0.96 -14.75
N GLY A 127 1.61 1.95 -14.12
CA GLY A 127 2.29 3.02 -13.42
C GLY A 127 2.44 2.80 -11.92
N TYR A 128 3.30 3.59 -11.31
CA TYR A 128 3.41 3.68 -9.86
C TYR A 128 4.05 5.03 -9.51
N SER A 129 3.43 5.76 -8.59
CA SER A 129 3.89 7.10 -8.22
C SER A 129 4.71 7.13 -6.93
N GLY A 130 4.74 6.03 -6.16
CA GLY A 130 5.49 5.99 -4.90
C GLY A 130 6.98 5.69 -5.10
N GLY A 131 7.79 6.12 -4.14
CA GLY A 131 9.23 5.84 -4.14
C GLY A 131 9.92 6.22 -5.45
N ASP A 132 10.61 5.25 -6.03
CA ASP A 132 11.31 5.40 -7.32
C ASP A 132 10.45 4.99 -8.52
N GLY A 133 9.13 4.94 -8.36
CA GLY A 133 8.23 4.56 -9.43
C GLY A 133 8.21 3.05 -9.71
N LEU A 134 8.36 2.66 -10.97
CA LEU A 134 8.29 1.24 -11.35
C LEU A 134 9.28 0.33 -10.62
N PRO A 135 10.54 0.73 -10.38
CA PRO A 135 11.44 -0.11 -9.57
C PRO A 135 10.88 -0.42 -8.18
N THR A 136 10.25 0.55 -7.51
CA THR A 136 9.61 0.33 -6.21
C THR A 136 8.44 -0.65 -6.34
N LYS A 137 7.58 -0.47 -7.34
CA LYS A 137 6.46 -1.37 -7.60
C LYS A 137 6.94 -2.80 -7.80
N ARG A 138 7.96 -2.99 -8.63
CA ARG A 138 8.55 -4.31 -8.87
C ARG A 138 9.12 -4.91 -7.59
N TYR A 139 9.80 -4.09 -6.79
CA TYR A 139 10.35 -4.55 -5.52
C TYR A 139 9.26 -5.10 -4.60
N LEU A 140 8.15 -4.38 -4.46
CA LEU A 140 7.04 -4.79 -3.59
C LEU A 140 6.39 -6.09 -4.08
N LEU A 141 6.15 -6.21 -5.38
CA LEU A 141 5.58 -7.43 -5.96
C LEU A 141 6.51 -8.62 -5.79
N ASP A 142 7.80 -8.44 -6.03
CA ASP A 142 8.80 -9.49 -5.87
C ASP A 142 8.96 -9.91 -4.41
N LEU A 143 8.93 -8.94 -3.49
CA LEU A 143 8.99 -9.20 -2.05
C LEU A 143 7.82 -10.09 -1.62
N GLU A 144 6.61 -9.77 -2.06
CA GLU A 144 5.43 -10.55 -1.71
C GLU A 144 5.49 -11.97 -2.28
N SER A 145 5.95 -12.11 -3.50
CA SER A 145 6.13 -13.43 -4.12
C SER A 145 7.17 -14.26 -3.37
N ARG A 146 8.29 -13.66 -2.99
CA ARG A 146 9.34 -14.35 -2.24
C ARG A 146 8.87 -14.74 -0.84
N THR A 147 8.13 -13.86 -0.17
CA THR A 147 7.60 -14.14 1.16
C THR A 147 6.62 -15.30 1.11
N LEU A 148 5.73 -15.33 0.11
CA LEU A 148 4.81 -16.45 -0.09
C LEU A 148 5.54 -17.75 -0.37
N ALA A 149 6.54 -17.72 -1.23
CA ALA A 149 7.34 -18.92 -1.55
C ALA A 149 8.03 -19.48 -0.30
N ALA A 150 8.53 -18.59 0.57
CA ALA A 150 9.20 -19.01 1.80
C ALA A 150 8.21 -19.59 2.83
N THR A 151 6.96 -19.10 2.87
CA THR A 151 5.93 -19.64 3.77
C THR A 151 5.29 -20.90 3.21
N GLY A 152 5.43 -21.17 1.91
CA GLY A 152 4.88 -22.33 1.24
C GLY A 152 3.37 -22.29 1.06
N ARG A 153 2.69 -21.15 1.26
CA ARG A 153 1.25 -21.05 1.09
C ARG A 153 0.79 -19.64 0.70
N PRO A 154 -0.21 -19.56 -0.18
CA PRO A 154 -0.79 -18.28 -0.60
C PRO A 154 -1.42 -17.54 0.58
N GLY A 155 -1.33 -16.21 0.57
CA GLY A 155 -1.94 -15.38 1.59
C GLY A 155 -1.16 -15.31 2.89
N GLY A 156 -0.04 -16.01 2.98
CA GLY A 156 0.79 -16.04 4.16
C GLY A 156 0.16 -16.76 5.34
N PRO A 157 0.82 -16.74 6.47
CA PRO A 157 0.32 -17.38 7.68
C PRO A 157 -0.90 -16.72 8.26
#